data_ba321695403b5bbf4252b0551ec45b6b
#
_entry.id   ba321695403b5bbf4252b0551ec45b6b
#
_cell.length_a   1.000
_cell.length_b   1.000
_cell.length_c   1.000
_cell.angle_alpha   90.00
_cell.angle_beta   90.00
_cell.angle_gamma   90.00
#
_symmetry.space_group_name_H-M   'P 1'
#
loop_
_entity.id
_entity.type
_entity.pdbx_description
1 polymer ?
#
loop_
_entity_poly.entity_id
_entity_poly.type
_entity_poly.pdbx_seq_one_letter_code
_entity_poly.pdbx_strand_id
1 'polypeptide(L)'
;MTPIHTAPPAIVLWHAYVKSRDVAALADLLDEHCTFQSPVVFTPQQGRAITTKYLAAAMQVLGNENFVYKREWYAADSAVLEFEATVEGVLVNGVDIITWNSANKITDFKVMVRPLKGVNKLHEMMGRMLAAMG
;
A
#
# COMPACT_ATOMS: atom_id res chain seq x y z
N MET A 1 -9.15 -27.75 11.17
CA MET A 1 -8.14 -26.87 11.82
C MET A 1 -7.74 -25.77 10.87
N THR A 2 -7.81 -24.55 11.32
CA THR A 2 -7.34 -23.44 10.50
C THR A 2 -5.81 -23.34 10.63
N PRO A 3 -5.07 -23.37 9.53
CA PRO A 3 -3.64 -23.19 9.61
C PRO A 3 -3.31 -21.84 10.28
N ILE A 4 -2.30 -21.84 11.14
CA ILE A 4 -1.80 -20.61 11.68
C ILE A 4 -0.92 -19.98 10.60
N HIS A 5 -1.36 -18.84 10.09
CA HIS A 5 -0.61 -18.10 9.09
C HIS A 5 0.18 -17.01 9.78
N THR A 6 1.48 -17.25 9.91
CA THR A 6 2.38 -16.21 10.39
C THR A 6 2.72 -15.31 9.21
N ALA A 7 2.55 -14.01 9.40
CA ALA A 7 2.88 -13.06 8.33
C ALA A 7 4.36 -13.19 7.96
N PRO A 8 4.70 -13.22 6.65
CA PRO A 8 6.09 -13.21 6.21
C PRO A 8 6.84 -11.96 6.71
N PRO A 9 8.16 -12.03 6.84
CA PRO A 9 8.94 -10.89 7.37
C PRO A 9 8.68 -9.56 6.65
N ALA A 10 8.57 -9.57 5.32
CA ALA A 10 8.29 -8.34 4.58
C ALA A 10 6.93 -7.76 4.97
N ILE A 11 5.93 -8.60 5.23
CA ILE A 11 4.59 -8.14 5.62
C ILE A 11 4.58 -7.65 7.07
N VAL A 12 5.34 -8.29 7.96
CA VAL A 12 5.51 -7.79 9.34
C VAL A 12 6.07 -6.37 9.31
N LEU A 13 7.09 -6.13 8.47
CA LEU A 13 7.70 -4.82 8.33
C LEU A 13 6.73 -3.81 7.71
N TRP A 14 5.93 -4.24 6.74
CA TRP A 14 4.91 -3.38 6.14
C TRP A 14 3.87 -2.95 7.18
N HIS A 15 3.37 -3.89 7.99
CA HIS A 15 2.42 -3.58 9.07
C HIS A 15 3.02 -2.62 10.10
N ALA A 16 4.30 -2.80 10.43
CA ALA A 16 4.99 -1.90 11.33
C ALA A 16 5.05 -0.47 10.78
N TYR A 17 5.31 -0.34 9.48
CA TYR A 17 5.28 0.97 8.82
C TYR A 17 3.88 1.60 8.86
N VAL A 18 2.84 0.84 8.56
CA VAL A 18 1.46 1.35 8.58
C VAL A 18 1.12 1.93 9.94
N LYS A 19 1.64 1.34 11.00
CA LYS A 19 1.44 1.85 12.38
C LYS A 19 2.30 3.07 12.67
N SER A 20 3.60 3.00 12.34
CA SER A 20 4.56 4.03 12.73
C SER A 20 4.53 5.25 11.83
N ARG A 21 4.22 5.07 10.57
CA ARG A 21 4.30 6.09 9.51
C ARG A 21 5.72 6.64 9.33
N ASP A 22 6.72 5.86 9.73
CA ASP A 22 8.13 6.24 9.60
C ASP A 22 8.57 6.03 8.15
N VAL A 23 8.70 7.12 7.40
CA VAL A 23 9.02 7.10 5.97
C VAL A 23 10.41 6.51 5.73
N ALA A 24 11.35 6.71 6.65
CA ALA A 24 12.68 6.11 6.52
C ALA A 24 12.60 4.58 6.57
N ALA A 25 11.76 4.04 7.47
CA ALA A 25 11.53 2.60 7.54
C ALA A 25 10.87 2.07 6.27
N LEU A 26 9.94 2.84 5.69
CA LEU A 26 9.32 2.48 4.41
C LEU A 26 10.37 2.41 3.31
N ALA A 27 11.22 3.42 3.19
CA ALA A 27 12.26 3.45 2.17
C ALA A 27 13.20 2.25 2.30
N ASP A 28 13.56 1.88 3.54
CA ASP A 28 14.42 0.72 3.81
C ASP A 28 13.76 -0.60 3.41
N LEU A 29 12.44 -0.67 3.47
CA LEU A 29 11.68 -1.87 3.11
C LEU A 29 11.59 -2.07 1.60
N LEU A 30 11.72 -1.01 0.82
CA LEU A 30 11.56 -1.07 -0.63
C LEU A 30 12.89 -1.39 -1.32
N ASP A 31 12.83 -2.29 -2.31
CA ASP A 31 13.98 -2.53 -3.18
C ASP A 31 14.28 -1.29 -4.00
N GLU A 32 15.54 -1.09 -4.36
CA GLU A 32 15.97 0.05 -5.19
C GLU A 32 15.19 0.15 -6.50
N HIS A 33 14.85 -1.00 -7.08
CA HIS A 33 14.17 -1.10 -8.37
C HIS A 33 12.68 -1.45 -8.23
N CYS A 34 12.09 -1.21 -7.07
CA CYS A 34 10.69 -1.54 -6.85
C CYS A 34 9.77 -0.76 -7.79
N THR A 35 8.61 -1.35 -8.05
CA THR A 35 7.58 -0.77 -8.92
C THR A 35 6.32 -0.52 -8.10
N PHE A 36 5.71 0.64 -8.29
CA PHE A 36 4.39 0.95 -7.73
C PHE A 36 3.35 1.00 -8.85
N GLN A 37 2.27 0.25 -8.68
CA GLN A 37 1.16 0.21 -9.62
C GLN A 37 -0.09 0.78 -8.97
N SER A 38 -0.46 1.97 -9.40
CA SER A 38 -1.58 2.75 -8.85
C SER A 38 -2.92 2.18 -9.30
N PRO A 39 -3.99 2.30 -8.49
CA PRO A 39 -5.33 1.92 -8.93
C PRO A 39 -5.94 2.91 -9.93
N VAL A 40 -5.30 4.05 -10.14
CA VAL A 40 -5.84 5.15 -10.95
C VAL A 40 -5.11 5.31 -12.29
N VAL A 41 -3.78 5.14 -12.28
CA VAL A 41 -2.93 5.33 -13.47
C VAL A 41 -2.34 3.98 -13.87
N PHE A 42 -2.56 3.57 -15.11
CA PHE A 42 -2.10 2.26 -15.56
C PHE A 42 -0.58 2.16 -15.65
N THR A 43 0.11 3.25 -16.02
CA THR A 43 1.58 3.25 -16.18
C THR A 43 2.26 3.05 -14.83
N PRO A 44 3.09 1.99 -14.66
CA PRO A 44 3.79 1.77 -13.39
C PRO A 44 4.79 2.88 -13.07
N GLN A 45 4.96 3.16 -11.78
CA GLN A 45 5.98 4.09 -11.30
C GLN A 45 7.21 3.27 -10.92
N GLN A 46 8.37 3.63 -11.46
CA GLN A 46 9.58 2.83 -11.30
C GLN A 46 10.54 3.47 -10.31
N GLY A 47 11.03 2.66 -9.36
CA GLY A 47 12.09 3.04 -8.45
C GLY A 47 11.63 3.35 -7.04
N ARG A 48 12.57 3.23 -6.09
CA ARG A 48 12.30 3.37 -4.67
C ARG A 48 11.85 4.77 -4.27
N ALA A 49 12.48 5.81 -4.83
CA ALA A 49 12.17 7.19 -4.44
C ALA A 49 10.71 7.55 -4.73
N ILE A 50 10.26 7.27 -5.96
CA ILE A 50 8.88 7.59 -6.35
C ILE A 50 7.88 6.67 -5.64
N THR A 51 8.22 5.40 -5.44
CA THR A 51 7.36 4.46 -4.73
C THR A 51 7.19 4.88 -3.27
N THR A 52 8.26 5.31 -2.61
CA THR A 52 8.18 5.83 -1.24
C THR A 52 7.23 7.02 -1.18
N LYS A 53 7.34 7.95 -2.12
CA LYS A 53 6.48 9.13 -2.17
C LYS A 53 5.01 8.76 -2.32
N TYR A 54 4.69 7.87 -3.26
CA TYR A 54 3.29 7.47 -3.49
C TYR A 54 2.71 6.69 -2.32
N LEU A 55 3.47 5.77 -1.73
CA LEU A 55 2.98 5.00 -0.59
C LEU A 55 2.80 5.88 0.65
N ALA A 56 3.72 6.81 0.89
CA ALA A 56 3.57 7.75 2.00
C ALA A 56 2.33 8.64 1.80
N ALA A 57 2.11 9.13 0.58
CA ALA A 57 0.93 9.91 0.24
C ALA A 57 -0.35 9.10 0.43
N ALA A 58 -0.35 7.84 -0.01
CA ALA A 58 -1.51 6.95 0.15
C ALA A 58 -1.87 6.74 1.61
N MET A 59 -0.88 6.61 2.48
CA MET A 59 -1.13 6.43 3.91
C MET A 59 -1.65 7.72 4.56
N GLN A 60 -1.29 8.89 4.04
CA GLN A 60 -1.89 10.15 4.51
C GLN A 60 -3.37 10.25 4.12
N VAL A 61 -3.73 9.74 2.93
CA VAL A 61 -5.10 9.80 2.42
C VAL A 61 -5.98 8.72 3.05
N LEU A 62 -5.50 7.46 3.08
CA LEU A 62 -6.27 6.29 3.49
C LEU A 62 -6.13 5.96 4.97
N GLY A 63 -4.99 6.27 5.55
CA GLY A 63 -4.58 5.77 6.86
C GLY A 63 -5.15 6.53 8.03
N ASN A 64 -6.43 6.87 8.00
CA ASN A 64 -7.13 7.46 9.12
C ASN A 64 -7.57 6.37 10.11
N GLU A 65 -8.31 6.75 11.15
CA GLU A 65 -8.77 5.82 12.20
C GLU A 65 -9.70 4.74 11.68
N ASN A 66 -10.29 4.93 10.49
CA ASN A 66 -11.21 3.98 9.87
C ASN A 66 -10.51 2.99 8.93
N PHE A 67 -9.19 3.14 8.74
CA PHE A 67 -8.43 2.21 7.92
C PHE A 67 -8.23 0.90 8.65
N VAL A 68 -8.58 -0.21 7.98
CA VAL A 68 -8.41 -1.54 8.57
C VAL A 68 -8.11 -2.57 7.48
N TYR A 69 -7.17 -3.47 7.76
CA TYR A 69 -6.97 -4.66 6.95
C TYR A 69 -7.98 -5.72 7.39
N LYS A 70 -8.81 -6.17 6.44
CA LYS A 70 -9.90 -7.10 6.71
C LYS A 70 -9.44 -8.56 6.61
N ARG A 71 -8.69 -8.88 5.55
CA ARG A 71 -8.21 -10.24 5.28
C ARG A 71 -6.85 -10.17 4.60
N GLU A 72 -6.04 -11.20 4.83
CA GLU A 72 -4.70 -11.29 4.25
C GLU A 72 -4.44 -12.71 3.78
N TRP A 73 -3.84 -12.83 2.61
CA TRP A 73 -3.43 -14.10 2.02
C TRP A 73 -1.94 -14.04 1.74
N TYR A 74 -1.21 -15.10 2.12
CA TYR A 74 0.24 -15.12 2.02
C TYR A 74 0.70 -16.24 1.11
N ALA A 75 1.71 -15.96 0.27
CA ALA A 75 2.46 -16.95 -0.49
C ALA A 75 3.93 -16.84 -0.06
N ALA A 76 4.83 -17.61 -0.70
CA ALA A 76 6.24 -17.63 -0.33
C ALA A 76 6.93 -16.28 -0.51
N ASP A 77 6.55 -15.53 -1.56
CA ASP A 77 7.20 -14.27 -1.93
C ASP A 77 6.22 -13.15 -2.25
N SER A 78 4.94 -13.33 -1.88
CA SER A 78 3.91 -12.33 -2.17
C SER A 78 2.75 -12.46 -1.20
N ALA A 79 1.93 -11.41 -1.12
CA ALA A 79 0.75 -11.40 -0.28
C ALA A 79 -0.32 -10.49 -0.88
N VAL A 80 -1.56 -10.77 -0.51
CA VAL A 80 -2.70 -9.91 -0.84
C VAL A 80 -3.31 -9.46 0.48
N LEU A 81 -3.41 -8.15 0.71
CA LEU A 81 -3.95 -7.57 1.92
C LEU A 81 -5.19 -6.76 1.54
N GLU A 82 -6.36 -7.23 1.96
CA GLU A 82 -7.61 -6.50 1.69
C GLU A 82 -7.84 -5.46 2.78
N PHE A 83 -8.10 -4.22 2.36
CA PHE A 83 -8.34 -3.12 3.29
C PHE A 83 -9.68 -2.44 3.03
N GLU A 84 -10.15 -1.73 4.06
CA GLU A 84 -11.26 -0.78 3.95
C GLU A 84 -10.88 0.51 4.64
N ALA A 85 -11.34 1.62 4.07
CA ALA A 85 -11.14 2.95 4.62
C ALA A 85 -12.31 3.83 4.24
N THR A 86 -12.53 4.91 4.99
CA THR A 86 -13.51 5.94 4.63
C THR A 86 -12.74 7.23 4.38
N VAL A 87 -12.89 7.79 3.19
CA VAL A 87 -12.19 9.01 2.78
C VAL A 87 -13.23 10.08 2.48
N GLU A 88 -13.31 11.10 3.33
CA GLU A 88 -14.32 12.18 3.21
C GLU A 88 -15.72 11.61 3.01
N GLY A 89 -16.09 10.61 3.82
CA GLY A 89 -17.40 9.99 3.78
C GLY A 89 -17.61 8.96 2.68
N VAL A 90 -16.60 8.71 1.84
CA VAL A 90 -16.68 7.71 0.76
C VAL A 90 -15.98 6.43 1.21
N LEU A 91 -16.72 5.32 1.20
CA LEU A 91 -16.16 4.01 1.54
C LEU A 91 -15.28 3.51 0.40
N VAL A 92 -14.06 3.11 0.75
CA VAL A 92 -13.08 2.58 -0.19
C VAL A 92 -12.70 1.19 0.27
N ASN A 93 -12.80 0.21 -0.63
CA ASN A 93 -12.36 -1.16 -0.38
C ASN A 93 -11.32 -1.51 -1.45
N GLY A 94 -10.21 -2.08 -1.03
CA GLY A 94 -9.16 -2.41 -1.98
C GLY A 94 -8.28 -3.55 -1.53
N VAL A 95 -7.31 -3.86 -2.37
CA VAL A 95 -6.28 -4.85 -2.06
C VAL A 95 -4.91 -4.27 -2.38
N ASP A 96 -3.96 -4.54 -1.49
CA ASP A 96 -2.54 -4.34 -1.73
C ASP A 96 -1.98 -5.70 -2.14
N ILE A 97 -1.38 -5.79 -3.32
CA ILE A 97 -0.70 -7.00 -3.80
C ILE A 97 0.78 -6.69 -3.73
N ILE A 98 1.47 -7.36 -2.81
CA ILE A 98 2.86 -7.03 -2.45
C ILE A 98 3.75 -8.23 -2.78
N THR A 99 4.83 -7.99 -3.52
CA THR A 99 5.84 -8.98 -3.87
C THR A 99 7.19 -8.54 -3.32
N TRP A 100 7.99 -9.48 -2.82
CA TRP A 100 9.30 -9.18 -2.25
C TRP A 100 10.34 -10.20 -2.71
N ASN A 101 11.61 -9.84 -2.51
CA ASN A 101 12.74 -10.69 -2.89
C ASN A 101 13.30 -11.46 -1.66
N SER A 102 14.36 -12.23 -1.89
CA SER A 102 14.96 -13.04 -0.83
C SER A 102 15.57 -12.23 0.31
N ALA A 103 15.81 -10.93 0.09
CA ALA A 103 16.28 -10.02 1.14
C ALA A 103 15.12 -9.37 1.89
N ASN A 104 13.88 -9.82 1.64
CA ASN A 104 12.66 -9.28 2.23
C ASN A 104 12.43 -7.81 1.87
N LYS A 105 12.92 -7.37 0.70
CA LYS A 105 12.65 -6.04 0.18
C LYS A 105 11.51 -6.12 -0.82
N ILE A 106 10.57 -5.19 -0.73
CA ILE A 106 9.42 -5.15 -1.64
C ILE A 106 9.90 -4.77 -3.04
N THR A 107 9.56 -5.58 -4.02
CA THR A 107 9.92 -5.37 -5.43
C THR A 107 8.75 -4.89 -6.26
N ASP A 108 7.52 -5.15 -5.85
CA ASP A 108 6.32 -4.67 -6.53
C ASP A 108 5.21 -4.43 -5.54
N PHE A 109 4.52 -3.31 -5.69
CA PHE A 109 3.39 -2.95 -4.84
C PHE A 109 2.27 -2.48 -5.74
N LYS A 110 1.22 -3.31 -5.87
CA LYS A 110 0.08 -3.02 -6.73
C LYS A 110 -1.16 -2.81 -5.86
N VAL A 111 -1.92 -1.77 -6.16
CA VAL A 111 -3.16 -1.44 -5.44
C VAL A 111 -4.33 -1.49 -6.41
N MET A 112 -5.39 -2.20 -6.02
CA MET A 112 -6.67 -2.22 -6.72
C MET A 112 -7.75 -1.73 -5.77
N VAL A 113 -8.69 -0.93 -6.26
CA VAL A 113 -9.70 -0.27 -5.44
C VAL A 113 -11.07 -0.35 -6.07
N ARG A 114 -12.07 -0.52 -5.25
CA ARG A 114 -13.49 -0.46 -5.61
C ARG A 114 -14.24 0.42 -4.59
N PRO A 115 -15.47 0.90 -4.90
CA PRO A 115 -16.12 1.00 -6.20
C PRO A 115 -15.60 2.22 -6.98
N LEU A 116 -16.19 2.51 -8.15
CA LEU A 116 -15.77 3.66 -8.95
C LEU A 116 -15.74 4.98 -8.14
N LYS A 117 -16.74 5.19 -7.31
CA LYS A 117 -16.81 6.37 -6.45
C LYS A 117 -15.59 6.46 -5.51
N GLY A 118 -15.14 5.31 -4.99
CA GLY A 118 -13.93 5.23 -4.17
C GLY A 118 -12.68 5.54 -4.98
N VAL A 119 -12.59 5.01 -6.21
CA VAL A 119 -11.47 5.30 -7.11
C VAL A 119 -11.40 6.80 -7.41
N ASN A 120 -12.52 7.41 -7.73
CA ASN A 120 -12.58 8.85 -8.03
C ASN A 120 -12.16 9.69 -6.81
N LYS A 121 -12.65 9.33 -5.62
CA LYS A 121 -12.28 10.04 -4.40
C LYS A 121 -10.79 9.90 -4.11
N LEU A 122 -10.26 8.70 -4.26
CA LEU A 122 -8.84 8.44 -4.04
C LEU A 122 -7.98 9.24 -5.03
N HIS A 123 -8.39 9.29 -6.31
CA HIS A 123 -7.68 10.07 -7.33
C HIS A 123 -7.62 11.55 -6.94
N GLU A 124 -8.76 12.12 -6.54
CA GLU A 124 -8.85 13.51 -6.11
C GLU A 124 -7.91 13.79 -4.93
N MET A 125 -7.99 12.96 -3.89
CA MET A 125 -7.22 13.17 -2.66
C MET A 125 -5.73 12.92 -2.86
N MET A 126 -5.36 11.93 -3.67
CA MET A 126 -3.96 11.67 -4.00
C MET A 126 -3.36 12.83 -4.78
N GLY A 127 -4.11 13.40 -5.73
CA GLY A 127 -3.66 14.56 -6.48
C GLY A 127 -3.35 15.74 -5.56
N ARG A 128 -4.22 16.01 -4.59
CA ARG A 128 -4.02 17.08 -3.61
C ARG A 128 -2.80 16.80 -2.72
N MET A 129 -2.67 15.55 -2.24
CA MET A 129 -1.59 15.18 -1.34
C MET A 129 -0.23 15.26 -2.03
N LEU A 130 -0.13 14.73 -3.26
CA LEU A 130 1.13 14.77 -4.01
C LEU A 130 1.53 16.21 -4.33
N ALA A 131 0.59 17.08 -4.65
CA ALA A 131 0.86 18.51 -4.87
C ALA A 131 1.36 19.17 -3.60
N ALA A 132 0.78 18.84 -2.44
CA ALA A 132 1.20 19.40 -1.15
C ALA A 132 2.60 18.93 -0.72
N MET A 133 2.99 17.73 -1.13
CA MET A 133 4.30 17.17 -0.80
C MET A 133 5.41 17.71 -1.71
N GLY A 134 5.04 18.42 -2.73
CA GLY A 134 5.98 18.98 -3.69
C GLY A 134 6.37 18.01 -4.75
#